data_9506d2150c7aa56ba573eb601c238059
#
_entry.id   9506d2150c7aa56ba573eb601c238059
#
_cell.length_a   1.000
_cell.length_b   1.000
_cell.length_c   1.000
_cell.angle_alpha   90.00
_cell.angle_beta   90.00
_cell.angle_gamma   90.00
#
_symmetry.space_group_name_H-M   'P 1'
#
loop_
_entity.id
_entity.type
_entity.pdbx_description
1 polymer ?
#
loop_
_entity_poly.entity_id
_entity_poly.type
_entity_poly.pdbx_seq_one_letter_code
_entity_poly.pdbx_strand_id
1 'polypeptide(L)' 'MLDALITSKTRVRLLVKFFLNPSLKAYLRQLANEFGESTNSVRLELNRLKDAGLLDSKQEGNTILYQA' A
#
# COMPACT_ATOMS: atom_id res chain seq x y z
N MET A 1 -11.40 8.10 15.36
CA MET A 1 -11.63 6.76 15.93
C MET A 1 -11.98 5.76 14.85
N LEU A 2 -13.10 5.97 14.17
CA LEU A 2 -13.49 5.09 13.08
C LEU A 2 -12.49 5.11 11.94
N ASP A 3 -11.93 6.28 11.66
CA ASP A 3 -10.93 6.42 10.62
C ASP A 3 -9.70 5.55 10.90
N ALA A 4 -9.30 5.48 12.16
CA ALA A 4 -8.15 4.68 12.55
C ALA A 4 -8.41 3.19 12.32
N LEU A 5 -9.63 2.73 12.56
CA LEU A 5 -9.99 1.34 12.34
C LEU A 5 -9.99 0.99 10.86
N ILE A 6 -10.53 1.86 10.02
CA ILE A 6 -10.54 1.66 8.58
C ILE A 6 -9.12 1.64 8.06
N THR A 7 -8.31 2.58 8.51
CA THR A 7 -6.90 2.68 8.12
C THR A 7 -6.13 1.42 8.52
N SER A 8 -6.38 0.93 9.73
CA SER A 8 -5.71 -0.28 10.22
C SER A 8 -6.09 -1.50 9.37
N LYS A 9 -7.33 -1.58 8.93
CA LYS A 9 -7.79 -2.69 8.11
C LYS A 9 -7.08 -2.70 6.76
N THR A 10 -6.99 -1.55 6.12
CA THR A 10 -6.28 -1.42 4.86
C THR A 10 -4.81 -1.76 5.03
N ARG A 11 -4.21 -1.29 6.12
CA ARG A 11 -2.80 -1.57 6.41
C ARG A 11 -2.55 -3.07 6.55
N VAL A 12 -3.41 -3.76 7.28
CA VAL A 12 -3.28 -5.21 7.47
C VAL A 12 -3.38 -5.93 6.14
N ARG A 13 -4.31 -5.53 5.30
CA ARG A 13 -4.47 -6.14 3.98
C ARG A 13 -3.22 -5.96 3.12
N LEU A 14 -2.65 -4.76 3.15
CA LEU A 14 -1.43 -4.48 2.40
C LEU A 14 -0.26 -5.29 2.94
N LEU A 15 -0.12 -5.36 4.25
CA LEU A 15 0.95 -6.13 4.87
C LEU A 15 0.86 -7.60 4.50
N VAL A 16 -0.33 -8.19 4.58
CA VAL A 16 -0.53 -9.59 4.25
C VAL A 16 -0.19 -9.83 2.79
N LYS A 17 -0.64 -8.95 1.91
CA LYS A 17 -0.39 -9.10 0.48
C LYS A 17 1.11 -9.11 0.17
N PHE A 18 1.85 -8.16 0.72
CA PHE A 18 3.29 -8.08 0.47
C PHE A 18 4.07 -9.14 1.22
N PHE A 19 3.61 -9.50 2.41
CA PHE A 19 4.28 -10.51 3.22
C PHE A 19 4.21 -11.88 2.58
N LEU A 20 3.05 -12.24 2.04
CA LEU A 20 2.86 -13.54 1.39
C LEU A 20 3.50 -13.59 0.01
N ASN A 21 3.84 -12.46 -0.55
CA ASN A 21 4.44 -12.36 -1.88
C ASN A 21 5.66 -11.46 -1.84
N PRO A 22 6.81 -11.96 -1.33
CA PRO A 22 8.01 -11.11 -1.15
C PRO A 22 8.52 -10.48 -2.43
N SER A 23 8.25 -11.11 -3.57
CA SER A 23 8.67 -10.60 -4.88
C SER A 23 7.61 -9.72 -5.54
N LEU A 24 6.51 -9.47 -4.85
CA LEU A 24 5.41 -8.70 -5.42
C LEU A 24 5.83 -7.25 -5.65
N LYS A 25 5.50 -6.77 -6.84
CA LYS A 25 5.61 -5.37 -7.20
C LYS A 25 4.22 -4.92 -7.64
N ALA A 26 3.72 -3.86 -7.06
CA ALA A 26 2.37 -3.42 -7.35
C ALA A 26 2.32 -1.91 -7.46
N TYR A 27 1.52 -1.44 -8.39
CA TYR A 27 1.33 -0.01 -8.58
C TYR A 27 0.24 0.50 -7.65
N LEU A 28 0.40 1.74 -7.20
CA LEU A 28 -0.54 2.38 -6.30
C LEU A 28 -1.98 2.29 -6.81
N ARG A 29 -2.18 2.67 -8.07
CA ARG A 29 -3.52 2.67 -8.65
C ARG A 29 -4.12 1.27 -8.69
N GLN A 30 -3.30 0.29 -8.99
CA GLN A 30 -3.72 -1.10 -9.04
C GLN A 30 -4.18 -1.58 -7.66
N LEU A 31 -3.43 -1.24 -6.62
CA LEU A 31 -3.78 -1.62 -5.26
C LEU A 31 -5.07 -0.94 -4.81
N ALA A 32 -5.21 0.34 -5.12
CA ALA A 32 -6.42 1.07 -4.77
C ALA A 32 -7.65 0.45 -5.42
N ASN A 33 -7.54 0.07 -6.69
CA ASN A 33 -8.61 -0.57 -7.41
C ASN A 33 -8.98 -1.92 -6.80
N GLU A 34 -7.96 -2.70 -6.47
CA GLU A 34 -8.15 -4.04 -5.90
C GLU A 34 -8.87 -3.98 -4.56
N PHE A 35 -8.54 -2.99 -3.74
CA PHE A 35 -9.10 -2.87 -2.40
C PHE A 35 -10.38 -2.04 -2.36
N GLY A 36 -10.78 -1.45 -3.48
CA GLY A 36 -11.96 -0.59 -3.51
C GLY A 36 -11.79 0.68 -2.69
N GLU A 37 -10.56 1.16 -2.56
CA GLU A 37 -10.22 2.35 -1.80
C GLU A 37 -9.74 3.46 -2.72
N SER A 38 -9.73 4.69 -2.22
CA SER A 38 -9.16 5.80 -2.99
C SER A 38 -7.65 5.65 -3.05
N THR A 39 -7.04 6.14 -4.13
CA THR A 39 -5.58 6.11 -4.27
C THR A 39 -4.91 6.87 -3.12
N ASN A 40 -5.54 7.95 -2.67
CA ASN A 40 -4.98 8.75 -1.59
C ASN A 40 -4.91 7.95 -0.27
N SER A 41 -5.97 7.22 0.05
CA SER A 41 -6.00 6.41 1.26
C SER A 41 -4.95 5.31 1.23
N VAL A 42 -4.84 4.62 0.10
CA VAL A 42 -3.87 3.54 -0.06
C VAL A 42 -2.45 4.09 -0.02
N ARG A 43 -2.23 5.24 -0.66
CA ARG A 43 -0.91 5.88 -0.65
C ARG A 43 -0.46 6.23 0.75
N LEU A 44 -1.36 6.76 1.57
CA LEU A 44 -1.01 7.11 2.95
C LEU A 44 -0.58 5.88 3.73
N GLU A 45 -1.29 4.77 3.58
CA GLU A 45 -0.93 3.54 4.28
C GLU A 45 0.38 2.96 3.75
N LEU A 46 0.57 2.97 2.44
CA LEU A 46 1.81 2.49 1.84
C LEU A 46 3.01 3.32 2.29
N ASN A 47 2.83 4.64 2.40
CA ASN A 47 3.90 5.50 2.87
C ASN A 47 4.25 5.23 4.32
N ARG A 48 3.27 4.89 5.15
CA ARG A 48 3.53 4.50 6.53
C ARG A 48 4.34 3.23 6.61
N LEU A 49 4.01 2.25 5.77
CA LEU A 49 4.77 1.01 5.70
C LEU A 49 6.19 1.25 5.20
N LYS A 50 6.33 2.14 4.24
CA LYS A 50 7.64 2.52 3.72
C LYS A 50 8.48 3.19 4.79
N ASP A 51 7.88 4.12 5.54
CA ASP A 51 8.58 4.83 6.61
C ASP A 51 9.01 3.86 7.72
N ALA A 52 8.26 2.79 7.92
CA ALA A 52 8.60 1.76 8.88
C ALA A 52 9.67 0.78 8.36
N GLY A 53 10.11 0.95 7.12
CA GLY A 53 11.14 0.10 6.54
C GLY A 53 10.61 -1.23 6.02
N LEU A 54 9.30 -1.37 5.89
CA LEU A 54 8.68 -2.62 5.43
C LEU A 54 8.51 -2.68 3.92
N LEU A 55 8.45 -1.54 3.27
CA LEU A 55 8.26 -1.44 1.82
C LEU A 55 9.21 -0.41 1.23
N ASP A 56 9.48 -0.56 -0.06
CA ASP A 56 10.16 0.45 -0.86
C ASP A 56 9.23 0.95 -1.94
N SER A 57 9.51 2.13 -2.46
CA SER A 57 8.75 2.69 -3.54
C SER A 57 9.66 3.26 -4.61
N LYS A 58 9.17 3.23 -5.85
CA LYS A 58 9.90 3.78 -6.98
C LYS A 58 8.89 4.46 -7.88
N GLN A 59 9.17 5.71 -8.25
CA GLN A 59 8.31 6.42 -9.18
C GLN A 59 8.65 6.05 -10.61
N GLU A 60 7.63 5.67 -11.37
CA GLU A 60 7.78 5.33 -12.78
C GLU A 60 6.75 6.12 -13.57
N GLY A 61 7.20 7.17 -14.26
CA GLY A 61 6.29 8.04 -15.00
C GLY A 61 5.27 8.68 -14.07
N ASN A 62 4.00 8.43 -14.34
CA ASN A 62 2.91 9.00 -13.55
C ASN A 62 2.41 8.08 -12.45
N THR A 63 3.11 6.99 -12.20
CA THR A 63 2.66 6.01 -11.22
C THR A 63 3.78 5.70 -10.24
N ILE A 64 3.40 5.10 -9.11
CA ILE A 64 4.36 4.71 -8.08
C ILE A 64 4.28 3.20 -7.89
N LEU A 65 5.44 2.54 -7.97
CA LEU A 65 5.55 1.11 -7.76
C LEU A 65 5.99 0.85 -6.33
N TYR A 66 5.29 -0.05 -5.65
CA TYR A 66 5.63 -0.46 -4.30
C TYR A 66 6.08 -1.91 -4.28
N GLN A 67 7.08 -2.21 -3.46
CA GLN A 67 7.62 -3.55 -3.32
C GLN A 67 8.17 -3.74 -1.91
N ALA A 68 8.21 -4.97 -1.48
CA ALA A 68 8.78 -5.30 -0.17
C ALA A 68 10.30 -5.18 -0.16
#